data_5547ecaae666f3e05abff928eec3e56b
#
_entry.id   5547ecaae666f3e05abff928eec3e56b
#
_cell.length_a   1.000
_cell.length_b   1.000
_cell.length_c   1.000
_cell.angle_alpha   90.00
_cell.angle_beta   90.00
_cell.angle_gamma   90.00
#
_symmetry.space_group_name_H-M   'P 1'
#
loop_
_entity.id
_entity.type
_entity.pdbx_description
1 polymer ?
#
loop_
_entity_poly.entity_id
_entity_poly.type
_entity_poly.pdbx_seq_one_letter_code
_entity_poly.pdbx_strand_id
1 'polypeptide(L)'
;MKIFFKPKLVIFLCLLFSVNYTISREGNQISIVGSSTVFPFATIVAERFAKSTNFKAPVIESTGSGGGLKLFCSGIGLGFPDITNSSRAIKSSEKEICAKNGVTPVEYLIGYDGITFSNSNDNKQLSFTKEDIFKAVSAVVYELSLIHI
;
A
#
# COMPACT_ATOMS: atom_id res chain seq x y z
N MET A 1 -27.44 48.70 -19.04
CA MET A 1 -27.46 48.64 -17.56
C MET A 1 -26.22 47.88 -17.13
N LYS A 2 -25.17 48.59 -16.62
CA LYS A 2 -23.91 47.95 -16.18
C LYS A 2 -23.98 47.72 -14.67
N ILE A 3 -23.99 46.44 -14.26
CA ILE A 3 -24.00 46.06 -12.84
C ILE A 3 -22.55 46.03 -12.36
N PHE A 4 -22.18 47.01 -11.52
CA PHE A 4 -20.86 47.04 -10.87
C PHE A 4 -20.94 46.29 -9.53
N PHE A 5 -20.37 45.10 -9.47
CA PHE A 5 -20.19 44.40 -8.21
C PHE A 5 -18.97 44.97 -7.48
N LYS A 6 -19.15 45.36 -6.20
CA LYS A 6 -18.03 45.80 -5.35
C LYS A 6 -17.09 44.61 -5.07
N PRO A 7 -15.78 44.71 -5.30
CA PRO A 7 -14.83 43.58 -5.16
C PRO A 7 -14.82 42.92 -3.77
N LYS A 8 -15.14 43.68 -2.72
CA LYS A 8 -15.27 43.16 -1.36
C LYS A 8 -16.39 42.13 -1.17
N LEU A 9 -17.46 42.23 -1.94
CA LEU A 9 -18.60 41.28 -1.87
C LEU A 9 -18.26 39.96 -2.55
N VAL A 10 -17.49 39.99 -3.63
CA VAL A 10 -17.05 38.80 -4.36
C VAL A 10 -16.05 37.99 -3.51
N ILE A 11 -15.13 38.66 -2.82
CA ILE A 11 -14.16 37.99 -1.92
C ILE A 11 -14.87 37.31 -0.74
N PHE A 12 -15.88 37.95 -0.16
CA PHE A 12 -16.67 37.37 0.92
C PHE A 12 -17.48 36.13 0.48
N LEU A 13 -18.03 36.16 -0.74
CA LEU A 13 -18.75 35.03 -1.29
C LEU A 13 -17.85 33.85 -1.63
N CYS A 14 -16.61 34.09 -2.08
CA CYS A 14 -15.62 33.02 -2.32
C CYS A 14 -15.13 32.33 -1.03
N LEU A 15 -15.09 33.07 0.09
CA LEU A 15 -14.72 32.48 1.41
C LEU A 15 -15.79 31.55 1.99
N LEU A 16 -17.06 31.73 1.59
CA LEU A 16 -18.15 30.84 2.04
C LEU A 16 -18.20 29.51 1.29
N PHE A 17 -17.51 29.38 0.14
CA PHE A 17 -17.47 28.15 -0.66
C PHE A 17 -16.25 27.28 -0.43
N SER A 18 -15.34 27.62 0.48
CA SER A 18 -14.28 26.73 0.94
C SER A 18 -14.84 25.70 1.92
N VAL A 19 -15.85 24.94 1.50
CA VAL A 19 -16.27 23.73 2.19
C VAL A 19 -15.19 22.70 1.97
N ASN A 20 -14.32 22.54 2.95
CA ASN A 20 -13.41 21.40 3.00
C ASN A 20 -14.28 20.14 3.12
N TYR A 21 -14.49 19.43 2.02
CA TYR A 21 -15.03 18.08 2.03
C TYR A 21 -13.96 17.19 2.63
N THR A 22 -13.91 17.09 3.97
CA THR A 22 -13.26 15.98 4.62
C THR A 22 -14.09 14.75 4.28
N ILE A 23 -13.57 13.90 3.40
CA ILE A 23 -14.12 12.56 3.18
C ILE A 23 -13.84 11.81 4.47
N SER A 24 -14.80 11.87 5.39
CA SER A 24 -14.75 11.14 6.64
C SER A 24 -15.12 9.68 6.33
N ARG A 25 -14.21 8.76 6.61
CA ARG A 25 -14.50 7.33 6.55
C ARG A 25 -15.66 7.02 7.50
N GLU A 26 -16.67 6.31 7.05
CA GLU A 26 -17.72 5.79 7.93
C GLU A 26 -17.13 4.76 8.90
N GLY A 27 -17.42 4.88 10.17
CA GLY A 27 -16.85 4.08 11.25
C GLY A 27 -17.11 2.57 11.19
N ASN A 28 -17.97 2.12 10.25
CA ASN A 28 -18.30 0.70 10.04
C ASN A 28 -17.66 0.11 8.76
N GLN A 29 -16.70 0.80 8.14
CA GLN A 29 -16.02 0.34 6.94
C GLN A 29 -14.53 0.08 7.24
N ILE A 30 -14.09 -1.15 7.01
CA ILE A 30 -12.70 -1.58 7.21
C ILE A 30 -11.81 -0.91 6.16
N SER A 31 -10.70 -0.32 6.59
CA SER A 31 -9.67 0.25 5.72
C SER A 31 -8.42 -0.62 5.74
N ILE A 32 -7.96 -1.01 4.56
CA ILE A 32 -6.81 -1.90 4.35
C ILE A 32 -5.83 -1.19 3.43
N VAL A 33 -4.56 -1.13 3.82
CA VAL A 33 -3.49 -0.53 2.99
C VAL A 33 -2.33 -1.52 2.85
N GLY A 34 -1.43 -1.29 1.91
CA GLY A 34 -0.16 -2.01 1.91
C GLY A 34 0.26 -2.64 0.59
N SER A 35 0.76 -3.85 0.65
CA SER A 35 1.45 -4.56 -0.43
C SER A 35 0.66 -4.63 -1.74
N SER A 36 1.29 -4.20 -2.83
CA SER A 36 0.76 -4.38 -4.19
C SER A 36 0.69 -5.85 -4.61
N THR A 37 1.58 -6.69 -4.11
CA THR A 37 1.57 -8.15 -4.34
C THR A 37 0.31 -8.80 -3.74
N VAL A 38 -0.08 -8.37 -2.54
CA VAL A 38 -1.25 -8.93 -1.82
C VAL A 38 -2.56 -8.29 -2.29
N PHE A 39 -2.51 -7.09 -2.88
CA PHE A 39 -3.68 -6.31 -3.28
C PHE A 39 -4.74 -7.07 -4.08
N PRO A 40 -4.42 -7.82 -5.17
CA PRO A 40 -5.43 -8.53 -5.96
C PRO A 40 -6.14 -9.63 -5.16
N PHE A 41 -5.43 -10.32 -4.28
CA PHE A 41 -6.02 -11.33 -3.40
C PHE A 41 -6.92 -10.71 -2.34
N ALA A 42 -6.45 -9.64 -1.71
CA ALA A 42 -7.21 -8.90 -0.70
C ALA A 42 -8.51 -8.33 -1.28
N THR A 43 -8.50 -7.85 -2.52
CA THR A 43 -9.69 -7.35 -3.21
C THR A 43 -10.76 -8.43 -3.37
N ILE A 44 -10.36 -9.64 -3.80
CA ILE A 44 -11.29 -10.78 -3.94
C ILE A 44 -11.89 -11.15 -2.57
N VAL A 45 -11.06 -11.15 -1.52
CA VAL A 45 -11.53 -11.46 -0.15
C VAL A 45 -12.51 -10.39 0.34
N ALA A 46 -12.21 -9.11 0.12
CA ALA A 46 -13.09 -8.01 0.49
C ALA A 46 -14.46 -8.06 -0.20
N GLU A 47 -14.48 -8.38 -1.51
CA GLU A 47 -15.72 -8.56 -2.25
C GLU A 47 -16.55 -9.76 -1.72
N ARG A 48 -15.89 -10.87 -1.42
CA ARG A 48 -16.56 -12.05 -0.85
C ARG A 48 -17.09 -11.75 0.55
N PHE A 49 -16.31 -11.05 1.37
CA PHE A 49 -16.72 -10.62 2.70
C PHE A 49 -18.01 -9.78 2.64
N ALA A 50 -18.07 -8.79 1.75
CA ALA A 50 -19.26 -7.96 1.59
C ALA A 50 -20.49 -8.75 1.09
N LYS A 51 -20.27 -9.76 0.23
CA LYS A 51 -21.36 -10.64 -0.26
C LYS A 51 -21.86 -11.63 0.78
N SER A 52 -21.02 -12.04 1.73
CA SER A 52 -21.35 -13.05 2.75
C SER A 52 -21.75 -12.47 4.11
N THR A 53 -21.68 -11.15 4.25
CA THR A 53 -22.00 -10.44 5.51
C THR A 53 -22.89 -9.23 5.23
N ASN A 54 -23.38 -8.60 6.30
CA ASN A 54 -24.12 -7.33 6.23
C ASN A 54 -23.19 -6.10 6.36
N PHE A 55 -21.87 -6.29 6.30
CA PHE A 55 -20.91 -5.21 6.37
C PHE A 55 -20.62 -4.62 4.98
N LYS A 56 -20.23 -3.36 4.94
CA LYS A 56 -19.71 -2.72 3.72
C LYS A 56 -18.42 -3.40 3.28
N ALA A 57 -18.19 -3.42 1.97
CA ALA A 57 -16.92 -3.91 1.44
C ALA A 57 -15.75 -3.12 2.02
N PRO A 58 -14.69 -3.79 2.51
CA PRO A 58 -13.46 -3.11 2.90
C PRO A 58 -12.89 -2.25 1.76
N VAL A 59 -12.36 -1.08 2.09
CA VAL A 59 -11.58 -0.25 1.14
C VAL A 59 -10.14 -0.72 1.18
N ILE A 60 -9.57 -0.97 0.01
CA ILE A 60 -8.19 -1.46 -0.11
C ILE A 60 -7.38 -0.51 -0.97
N GLU A 61 -6.23 -0.08 -0.47
CA GLU A 61 -5.30 0.80 -1.17
C GLU A 61 -3.92 0.15 -1.30
N SER A 62 -3.36 0.19 -2.51
CA SER A 62 -2.03 -0.33 -2.81
C SER A 62 -0.97 0.74 -2.56
N THR A 63 -0.38 0.75 -1.37
CA THR A 63 0.64 1.72 -0.94
C THR A 63 2.04 1.12 -0.83
N GLY A 64 2.19 -0.18 -1.17
CA GLY A 64 3.37 -0.98 -0.89
C GLY A 64 3.50 -1.36 0.59
N SER A 65 4.23 -2.44 0.89
CA SER A 65 4.36 -2.95 2.28
C SER A 65 4.90 -1.90 3.25
N GLY A 66 5.94 -1.16 2.88
CA GLY A 66 6.52 -0.13 3.74
C GLY A 66 5.62 1.08 3.95
N GLY A 67 4.94 1.54 2.89
CA GLY A 67 3.97 2.63 2.96
C GLY A 67 2.78 2.27 3.84
N GLY A 68 2.22 1.07 3.64
CA GLY A 68 1.12 0.55 4.43
C GLY A 68 1.46 0.42 5.91
N LEU A 69 2.61 -0.17 6.24
CA LEU A 69 3.07 -0.29 7.63
C LEU A 69 3.29 1.08 8.28
N LYS A 70 3.83 2.06 7.54
CA LYS A 70 3.97 3.42 8.05
C LYS A 70 2.63 4.07 8.38
N LEU A 71 1.63 3.95 7.51
CA LEU A 71 0.28 4.46 7.74
C LEU A 71 -0.41 3.76 8.91
N PHE A 72 -0.34 2.42 8.95
CA PHE A 72 -0.90 1.60 10.00
C PHE A 72 -0.30 1.92 11.38
N CYS A 73 1.02 2.09 11.45
CA CYS A 73 1.73 2.43 12.69
C CYS A 73 1.62 3.91 13.08
N SER A 74 0.92 4.76 12.31
CA SER A 74 0.79 6.18 12.62
C SER A 74 -0.22 6.48 13.71
N GLY A 75 -1.15 5.55 14.03
CA GLY A 75 -2.14 5.74 15.10
C GLY A 75 -3.29 4.75 15.04
N ILE A 76 -4.29 5.00 15.90
CA ILE A 76 -5.50 4.18 16.06
C ILE A 76 -6.73 5.06 15.83
N GLY A 77 -7.78 4.51 15.23
CA GLY A 77 -9.07 5.17 15.04
C GLY A 77 -9.39 5.45 13.56
N LEU A 78 -10.48 6.19 13.32
CA LEU A 78 -11.07 6.36 11.99
C LEU A 78 -10.15 7.02 10.95
N GLY A 79 -9.14 7.77 11.37
CA GLY A 79 -8.16 8.40 10.48
C GLY A 79 -7.02 7.48 10.05
N PHE A 80 -6.95 6.25 10.56
CA PHE A 80 -5.87 5.30 10.30
C PHE A 80 -6.40 3.98 9.76
N PRO A 81 -5.59 3.21 9.00
CA PRO A 81 -6.00 1.90 8.52
C PRO A 81 -6.21 0.89 9.67
N ASP A 82 -7.17 -0.01 9.50
CA ASP A 82 -7.42 -1.10 10.46
C ASP A 82 -6.49 -2.29 10.21
N ILE A 83 -6.11 -2.51 8.93
CA ILE A 83 -5.28 -3.62 8.50
C ILE A 83 -4.22 -3.10 7.54
N THR A 84 -3.03 -3.68 7.62
CA THR A 84 -2.00 -3.49 6.59
C THR A 84 -1.56 -4.84 6.03
N ASN A 85 -1.54 -4.93 4.70
CA ASN A 85 -1.02 -6.08 3.97
C ASN A 85 0.47 -5.92 3.73
N SER A 86 1.24 -6.99 3.91
CA SER A 86 2.68 -6.97 3.66
C SER A 86 3.13 -8.23 2.95
N SER A 87 4.06 -8.09 2.00
CA SER A 87 4.73 -9.22 1.32
C SER A 87 6.00 -9.68 2.07
N ARG A 88 6.22 -9.17 3.28
CA ARG A 88 7.33 -9.52 4.16
C ARG A 88 6.94 -9.35 5.62
N ALA A 89 7.67 -9.94 6.52
CA ALA A 89 7.53 -9.68 7.96
C ALA A 89 7.77 -8.20 8.30
N ILE A 90 7.10 -7.73 9.34
CA ILE A 90 7.31 -6.39 9.89
C ILE A 90 8.73 -6.26 10.45
N LYS A 91 9.41 -5.16 10.14
CA LYS A 91 10.77 -4.87 10.62
C LYS A 91 10.76 -4.36 12.06
N SER A 92 11.88 -4.52 12.78
CA SER A 92 12.02 -3.99 14.15
C SER A 92 11.80 -2.48 14.22
N SER A 93 12.34 -1.72 13.26
CA SER A 93 12.13 -0.27 13.18
C SER A 93 10.65 0.13 12.97
N GLU A 94 9.89 -0.68 12.23
CA GLU A 94 8.46 -0.46 12.04
C GLU A 94 7.67 -0.79 13.32
N LYS A 95 8.03 -1.85 14.04
CA LYS A 95 7.47 -2.18 15.36
C LYS A 95 7.71 -1.05 16.37
N GLU A 96 8.89 -0.44 16.36
CA GLU A 96 9.22 0.70 17.21
C GLU A 96 8.33 1.92 16.91
N ILE A 97 8.06 2.22 15.64
CA ILE A 97 7.16 3.29 15.23
C ILE A 97 5.74 2.99 15.72
N CYS A 98 5.25 1.77 15.52
CA CYS A 98 3.96 1.34 16.04
C CYS A 98 3.86 1.56 17.55
N ALA A 99 4.86 1.08 18.31
CA ALA A 99 4.89 1.18 19.76
C ALA A 99 4.87 2.64 20.25
N LYS A 100 5.63 3.53 19.60
CA LYS A 100 5.63 4.98 19.90
C LYS A 100 4.27 5.63 19.74
N ASN A 101 3.45 5.13 18.82
CA ASN A 101 2.12 5.63 18.51
C ASN A 101 0.99 4.81 19.19
N GLY A 102 1.33 3.93 20.14
CA GLY A 102 0.37 3.11 20.88
C GLY A 102 -0.29 2.00 20.05
N VAL A 103 0.27 1.66 18.88
CA VAL A 103 -0.23 0.59 18.01
C VAL A 103 0.49 -0.72 18.35
N THR A 104 -0.28 -1.78 18.63
CA THR A 104 0.28 -3.13 18.82
C THR A 104 -0.13 -4.00 17.65
N PRO A 105 0.76 -4.22 16.65
CA PRO A 105 0.45 -5.04 15.48
C PRO A 105 0.36 -6.52 15.85
N VAL A 106 -0.64 -7.20 15.30
CA VAL A 106 -0.76 -8.66 15.33
C VAL A 106 -0.51 -9.17 13.92
N GLU A 107 0.48 -10.03 13.74
CA GLU A 107 0.90 -10.55 12.44
C GLU A 107 0.27 -11.91 12.17
N TYR A 108 -0.41 -12.05 11.03
CA TYR A 108 -0.96 -13.32 10.55
C TYR A 108 -0.28 -13.68 9.23
N LEU A 109 0.39 -14.84 9.19
CA LEU A 109 0.92 -15.40 7.96
C LEU A 109 -0.22 -16.05 7.18
N ILE A 110 -0.55 -15.51 6.00
CA ILE A 110 -1.66 -15.97 5.16
C ILE A 110 -1.20 -16.84 3.99
N GLY A 111 0.09 -16.84 3.63
CA GLY A 111 0.65 -17.61 2.55
C GLY A 111 2.07 -17.21 2.19
N TYR A 112 2.59 -17.84 1.15
CA TYR A 112 3.90 -17.57 0.58
C TYR A 112 3.74 -17.14 -0.88
N ASP A 113 4.57 -16.22 -1.32
CA ASP A 113 4.72 -15.81 -2.71
C ASP A 113 6.06 -16.29 -3.25
N GLY A 114 6.11 -16.56 -4.56
CA GLY A 114 7.29 -17.04 -5.25
C GLY A 114 7.74 -16.08 -6.35
N ILE A 115 9.04 -15.87 -6.45
CA ILE A 115 9.64 -15.13 -7.57
C ILE A 115 10.11 -16.13 -8.61
N THR A 116 9.66 -15.93 -9.86
CA THR A 116 10.07 -16.74 -11.00
C THR A 116 10.89 -15.90 -11.97
N PHE A 117 11.86 -16.54 -12.60
CA PHE A 117 12.62 -15.97 -13.72
C PHE A 117 12.11 -16.60 -14.99
N SER A 118 11.69 -15.79 -15.95
CA SER A 118 11.09 -16.25 -17.20
C SER A 118 11.79 -15.59 -18.37
N ASN A 119 11.98 -16.32 -19.46
CA ASN A 119 12.43 -15.81 -20.74
C ASN A 119 11.46 -16.27 -21.86
N SER A 120 11.64 -15.76 -23.07
CA SER A 120 10.88 -16.23 -24.22
C SER A 120 11.14 -17.73 -24.47
N ASN A 121 10.09 -18.45 -24.92
CA ASN A 121 10.20 -19.85 -25.32
C ASN A 121 11.18 -20.07 -26.50
N ASP A 122 11.43 -19.02 -27.29
CA ASP A 122 12.38 -19.05 -28.40
C ASP A 122 13.85 -18.96 -27.96
N ASN A 123 14.07 -18.60 -26.69
CA ASN A 123 15.41 -18.50 -26.13
C ASN A 123 15.85 -19.84 -25.51
N LYS A 124 17.18 -20.03 -25.51
CA LYS A 124 17.78 -21.18 -24.82
C LYS A 124 17.33 -21.18 -23.33
N GLN A 125 16.93 -22.35 -22.85
CA GLN A 125 16.62 -22.52 -21.43
C GLN A 125 17.83 -22.20 -20.57
N LEU A 126 17.64 -21.29 -19.61
CA LEU A 126 18.67 -20.84 -18.68
C LEU A 126 18.48 -21.53 -17.34
N SER A 127 19.59 -21.89 -16.70
CA SER A 127 19.62 -22.41 -15.34
C SER A 127 20.50 -21.51 -14.51
N PHE A 128 19.93 -20.95 -13.41
CA PHE A 128 20.63 -20.03 -12.52
C PHE A 128 20.73 -20.62 -11.13
N THR A 129 21.88 -20.45 -10.50
CA THR A 129 22.03 -20.60 -9.06
C THR A 129 21.61 -19.32 -8.34
N LYS A 130 21.38 -19.39 -7.03
CA LYS A 130 21.14 -18.18 -6.22
C LYS A 130 22.33 -17.23 -6.27
N GLU A 131 23.54 -17.76 -6.40
CA GLU A 131 24.77 -16.96 -6.53
C GLU A 131 24.83 -16.20 -7.84
N ASP A 132 24.45 -16.82 -8.97
CA ASP A 132 24.39 -16.16 -10.27
C ASP A 132 23.41 -14.98 -10.22
N ILE A 133 22.24 -15.19 -9.65
CA ILE A 133 21.23 -14.13 -9.46
C ILE A 133 21.75 -13.01 -8.57
N PHE A 134 22.39 -13.36 -7.44
CA PHE A 134 22.98 -12.38 -6.54
C PHE A 134 24.04 -11.53 -7.24
N LYS A 135 24.95 -12.15 -7.99
CA LYS A 135 25.97 -11.45 -8.78
C LYS A 135 25.37 -10.53 -9.84
N ALA A 136 24.29 -10.97 -10.50
CA ALA A 136 23.63 -10.19 -11.55
C ALA A 136 22.91 -8.94 -11.03
N VAL A 137 22.35 -8.97 -9.81
CA VAL A 137 21.54 -7.86 -9.28
C VAL A 137 22.23 -7.09 -8.15
N SER A 138 23.41 -7.52 -7.73
CA SER A 138 24.16 -6.85 -6.65
C SER A 138 24.65 -5.47 -7.11
N ALA A 139 24.45 -4.45 -6.27
CA ALA A 139 24.97 -3.10 -6.53
C ALA A 139 26.52 -3.02 -6.46
N VAL A 140 27.16 -4.01 -5.83
CA VAL A 140 28.61 -4.14 -5.80
C VAL A 140 29.01 -5.14 -6.87
N VAL A 141 29.39 -4.63 -8.02
CA VAL A 141 29.89 -5.44 -9.14
C VAL A 141 31.34 -5.85 -8.85
N TYR A 142 31.53 -7.05 -8.32
CA TYR A 142 32.82 -7.71 -8.39
C TYR A 142 33.02 -8.21 -9.80
N GLU A 143 33.96 -7.63 -10.54
CA GLU A 143 34.40 -7.99 -11.91
C GLU A 143 33.48 -8.98 -12.63
N LEU A 144 32.48 -8.47 -13.32
CA LEU A 144 31.59 -9.29 -14.14
C LEU A 144 32.32 -9.69 -15.42
N SER A 145 33.13 -10.73 -15.34
CA SER A 145 33.51 -11.59 -16.48
C SER A 145 32.30 -12.40 -17.01
N LEU A 146 31.09 -12.12 -16.53
CA LEU A 146 29.87 -12.90 -16.77
C LEU A 146 28.94 -12.31 -17.84
N ILE A 147 29.33 -11.23 -18.51
CA ILE A 147 28.49 -10.62 -19.58
C ILE A 147 28.67 -11.32 -20.92
N HIS A 148 29.11 -12.56 -20.94
CA HIS A 148 29.13 -13.40 -22.13
C HIS A 148 28.17 -14.59 -22.02
N ILE A 149 26.97 -14.32 -21.58
CA ILE A 149 25.84 -15.27 -21.73
C ILE A 149 24.96 -14.81 -22.87
#